data_9eed312d5063016cf9d6b94628bcd40f
#
_entry.id   9eed312d5063016cf9d6b94628bcd40f
#
_cell.length_a   1.000
_cell.length_b   1.000
_cell.length_c   1.000
_cell.angle_alpha   90.00
_cell.angle_beta   90.00
_cell.angle_gamma   90.00
#
_symmetry.space_group_name_H-M   'P 1'
#
loop_
_entity.id
_entity.type
_entity.pdbx_description
1 polymer ?
#
loop_
_entity_poly.entity_id
_entity_poly.type
_entity_poly.pdbx_seq_one_letter_code
_entity_poly.pdbx_strand_id
1 'polypeptide(L)'
;MSYYELHQQSLSDVRLVSMEGLKRSIVAYQTLRLIAEENQKLEFLDTVIPSKLLPLINTIRDTTSYFDNHPDLLTLAVDCDDSGKEFSDKLSQSGFPVLLDLPDNESGKETRDWNDVLRENKSDLQLMLESAKETFGNQPVRQTSQCLEL
;
A
#
# COMPACT_ATOMS: atom_id res chain seq x y z
N MET A 1 2.64 4.28 -7.75
CA MET A 1 3.98 3.63 -7.61
C MET A 1 4.68 4.02 -6.32
N SER A 2 4.59 5.27 -5.87
CA SER A 2 5.31 5.77 -4.67
C SER A 2 5.02 4.99 -3.39
N TYR A 3 3.78 4.60 -3.14
CA TYR A 3 3.41 3.73 -2.01
C TYR A 3 4.18 2.40 -2.02
N TYR A 4 4.24 1.72 -3.18
CA TYR A 4 4.98 0.47 -3.30
C TYR A 4 6.48 0.64 -3.04
N GLU A 5 7.10 1.69 -3.58
CA GLU A 5 8.54 1.95 -3.34
C GLU A 5 8.84 2.15 -1.86
N LEU A 6 7.95 2.81 -1.12
CA LEU A 6 8.11 3.07 0.30
C LEU A 6 7.99 1.80 1.16
N HIS A 7 7.11 0.89 0.77
CA HIS A 7 6.71 -0.26 1.61
C HIS A 7 7.17 -1.61 1.04
N GLN A 8 7.93 -1.65 -0.07
CA GLN A 8 8.29 -2.90 -0.77
C GLN A 8 8.96 -3.95 0.11
N GLN A 9 9.64 -3.56 1.19
CA GLN A 9 10.31 -4.49 2.10
C GLN A 9 9.32 -5.16 3.07
N SER A 10 8.21 -4.51 3.37
CA SER A 10 7.15 -5.00 4.28
C SER A 10 5.99 -5.67 3.56
N LEU A 11 5.84 -5.40 2.26
CA LEU A 11 4.77 -5.96 1.43
C LEU A 11 5.20 -7.32 0.88
N SER A 12 4.68 -8.39 1.47
CA SER A 12 4.80 -9.76 0.95
C SER A 12 3.42 -10.26 0.53
N ASP A 13 3.33 -10.90 -0.63
CA ASP A 13 2.08 -11.48 -1.13
C ASP A 13 0.91 -10.49 -1.25
N VAL A 14 1.18 -9.34 -1.86
CA VAL A 14 0.18 -8.29 -2.04
C VAL A 14 -0.16 -8.08 -3.51
N ARG A 15 -1.41 -7.71 -3.76
CA ARG A 15 -1.88 -7.26 -5.07
C ARG A 15 -2.10 -5.75 -5.04
N LEU A 16 -1.31 -5.02 -5.80
CA LEU A 16 -1.48 -3.59 -5.97
C LEU A 16 -2.50 -3.30 -7.07
N VAL A 17 -3.47 -2.45 -6.75
CA VAL A 17 -4.51 -2.01 -7.68
C VAL A 17 -4.48 -0.50 -7.79
N SER A 18 -4.16 0.00 -8.99
CA SER A 18 -4.31 1.43 -9.31
C SER A 18 -5.73 1.70 -9.78
N MET A 19 -6.34 2.74 -9.22
CA MET A 19 -7.67 3.18 -9.63
C MET A 19 -7.53 4.45 -10.48
N GLU A 20 -8.15 4.46 -11.65
CA GLU A 20 -8.35 5.71 -12.41
C GLU A 20 -9.47 6.53 -11.75
N GLY A 21 -9.11 7.29 -10.71
CA GLY A 21 -10.04 7.94 -9.81
C GLY A 21 -10.60 6.99 -8.74
N LEU A 22 -11.23 7.58 -7.73
CA LEU A 22 -11.69 6.88 -6.53
C LEU A 22 -13.02 6.15 -6.78
N LYS A 23 -12.94 4.87 -7.19
CA LYS A 23 -14.12 4.07 -7.61
C LYS A 23 -14.34 2.86 -6.71
N ARG A 24 -15.38 2.91 -5.87
CA ARG A 24 -15.77 1.79 -4.99
C ARG A 24 -16.04 0.48 -5.74
N SER A 25 -16.52 0.56 -6.98
CA SER A 25 -16.77 -0.64 -7.81
C SER A 25 -15.50 -1.39 -8.17
N ILE A 26 -14.37 -0.70 -8.32
CA ILE A 26 -13.07 -1.34 -8.57
C ILE A 26 -12.61 -2.09 -7.32
N VAL A 27 -12.72 -1.47 -6.14
CA VAL A 27 -12.41 -2.15 -4.87
C VAL A 27 -13.28 -3.39 -4.71
N ALA A 28 -14.60 -3.27 -4.89
CA ALA A 28 -15.53 -4.40 -4.80
C ALA A 28 -15.21 -5.52 -5.80
N TYR A 29 -14.90 -5.17 -7.04
CA TYR A 29 -14.53 -6.16 -8.06
C TYR A 29 -13.25 -6.92 -7.69
N GLN A 30 -12.20 -6.21 -7.27
CA GLN A 30 -10.93 -6.85 -6.91
C GLN A 30 -11.07 -7.73 -5.66
N THR A 31 -11.88 -7.30 -4.70
CA THR A 31 -12.19 -8.12 -3.51
C THR A 31 -12.93 -9.39 -3.90
N LEU A 32 -13.99 -9.29 -4.71
CA LEU A 32 -14.73 -10.47 -5.19
C LEU A 32 -13.85 -11.38 -6.04
N ARG A 33 -12.95 -10.81 -6.84
CA ARG A 33 -12.00 -11.57 -7.63
C ARG A 33 -11.07 -12.39 -6.76
N LEU A 34 -10.52 -11.79 -5.70
CA LEU A 34 -9.66 -12.51 -4.75
C LEU A 34 -10.42 -13.66 -4.10
N ILE A 35 -11.62 -13.41 -3.58
CA ILE A 35 -12.48 -14.44 -2.98
C ILE A 35 -12.80 -15.56 -3.99
N ALA A 36 -13.08 -15.21 -5.24
CA ALA A 36 -13.38 -16.18 -6.29
C ALA A 36 -12.15 -17.01 -6.70
N GLU A 37 -10.97 -16.42 -6.74
CA GLU A 37 -9.69 -17.10 -6.97
C GLU A 37 -9.42 -18.15 -5.88
N GLU A 38 -9.51 -17.76 -4.62
CA GLU A 38 -9.32 -18.67 -3.47
C GLU A 38 -10.30 -19.84 -3.47
N ASN A 39 -11.52 -19.60 -3.91
CA ASN A 39 -12.55 -20.63 -3.99
C ASN A 39 -12.62 -21.35 -5.35
N GLN A 40 -11.68 -21.07 -6.27
CA GLN A 40 -11.63 -21.65 -7.62
C GLN A 40 -12.93 -21.42 -8.42
N LYS A 41 -13.53 -20.24 -8.29
CA LYS A 41 -14.82 -19.86 -8.91
C LYS A 41 -14.73 -18.57 -9.73
N LEU A 42 -13.61 -18.34 -10.40
CA LEU A 42 -13.42 -17.14 -11.22
C LEU A 42 -14.50 -16.93 -12.29
N GLU A 43 -15.00 -18.00 -12.87
CA GLU A 43 -16.09 -17.97 -13.88
C GLU A 43 -17.35 -17.27 -13.35
N PHE A 44 -17.56 -17.28 -12.04
CA PHE A 44 -18.67 -16.56 -11.41
C PHE A 44 -18.63 -15.08 -11.71
N LEU A 45 -17.45 -14.47 -11.76
CA LEU A 45 -17.29 -13.02 -11.98
C LEU A 45 -17.79 -12.58 -13.35
N ASP A 46 -17.72 -13.45 -14.36
CA ASP A 46 -18.20 -13.15 -15.71
C ASP A 46 -19.71 -12.96 -15.76
N THR A 47 -20.41 -13.47 -14.74
CA THR A 47 -21.87 -13.37 -14.61
C THR A 47 -22.31 -12.16 -13.78
N VAL A 48 -21.36 -11.49 -13.09
CA VAL A 48 -21.68 -10.40 -12.15
C VAL A 48 -21.70 -9.06 -12.87
N ILE A 49 -22.87 -8.43 -12.89
CA ILE A 49 -23.00 -7.05 -13.41
C ILE A 49 -22.48 -6.04 -12.37
N PRO A 50 -21.88 -4.90 -12.81
CA PRO A 50 -21.25 -3.92 -11.93
C PRO A 50 -22.14 -3.43 -10.78
N SER A 51 -23.44 -3.27 -11.00
CA SER A 51 -24.39 -2.83 -9.96
C SER A 51 -24.60 -3.83 -8.83
N LYS A 52 -24.19 -5.10 -9.00
CA LYS A 52 -24.31 -6.15 -7.99
C LYS A 52 -23.05 -6.38 -7.17
N LEU A 53 -21.93 -5.75 -7.53
CA LEU A 53 -20.65 -5.95 -6.84
C LEU A 53 -20.72 -5.59 -5.36
N LEU A 54 -21.18 -4.37 -5.03
CA LEU A 54 -21.33 -3.94 -3.63
C LEU A 54 -22.37 -4.76 -2.84
N PRO A 55 -23.58 -5.02 -3.37
CA PRO A 55 -24.52 -5.93 -2.72
C PRO A 55 -23.95 -7.31 -2.41
N LEU A 56 -23.14 -7.89 -3.30
CA LEU A 56 -22.51 -9.19 -3.07
C LEU A 56 -21.50 -9.14 -1.93
N ILE A 57 -20.66 -8.12 -1.88
CA ILE A 57 -19.71 -7.90 -0.76
C ILE A 57 -20.48 -7.84 0.56
N ASN A 58 -21.56 -7.06 0.62
CA ASN A 58 -22.39 -6.97 1.81
C ASN A 58 -22.99 -8.32 2.19
N THR A 59 -23.45 -9.10 1.20
CA THR A 59 -23.96 -10.45 1.46
C THR A 59 -22.88 -11.35 2.06
N ILE A 60 -21.67 -11.35 1.49
CA ILE A 60 -20.54 -12.14 2.03
C ILE A 60 -20.22 -11.72 3.47
N ARG A 61 -20.16 -10.42 3.74
CA ARG A 61 -19.93 -9.89 5.09
C ARG A 61 -21.00 -10.35 6.08
N ASP A 62 -22.27 -10.25 5.69
CA ASP A 62 -23.41 -10.49 6.57
C ASP A 62 -23.70 -11.99 6.78
N THR A 63 -23.24 -12.86 5.88
CA THR A 63 -23.56 -14.30 5.90
C THR A 63 -22.37 -15.22 6.14
N THR A 64 -21.14 -14.68 6.16
CA THR A 64 -19.92 -15.47 6.36
C THR A 64 -18.98 -14.77 7.32
N SER A 65 -18.01 -15.50 7.88
CA SER A 65 -16.90 -14.96 8.66
C SER A 65 -15.67 -14.65 7.81
N TYR A 66 -15.81 -14.55 6.49
CA TYR A 66 -14.67 -14.37 5.59
C TYR A 66 -13.84 -13.14 5.95
N PHE A 67 -14.47 -11.99 6.10
CA PHE A 67 -13.77 -10.74 6.43
C PHE A 67 -13.26 -10.70 7.87
N ASP A 68 -13.91 -11.36 8.80
CA ASP A 68 -13.42 -11.47 10.18
C ASP A 68 -12.13 -12.29 10.26
N ASN A 69 -11.98 -13.27 9.38
CA ASN A 69 -10.79 -14.10 9.26
C ASN A 69 -9.67 -13.43 8.45
N HIS A 70 -9.97 -12.36 7.72
CA HIS A 70 -9.04 -11.60 6.88
C HIS A 70 -9.15 -10.09 7.16
N PRO A 71 -8.81 -9.62 8.37
CA PRO A 71 -9.00 -8.24 8.78
C PRO A 71 -8.11 -7.25 8.02
N ASP A 72 -7.01 -7.72 7.45
CA ASP A 72 -6.01 -6.98 6.67
C ASP A 72 -6.13 -7.18 5.16
N LEU A 73 -7.25 -7.76 4.69
CA LEU A 73 -7.46 -8.08 3.29
C LEU A 73 -7.32 -6.87 2.35
N LEU A 74 -7.77 -5.72 2.80
CA LEU A 74 -7.79 -4.50 2.01
C LEU A 74 -7.08 -3.36 2.73
N THR A 75 -5.98 -2.89 2.15
CA THR A 75 -5.35 -1.64 2.56
C THR A 75 -5.64 -0.56 1.53
N LEU A 76 -6.22 0.54 1.98
CA LEU A 76 -6.52 1.70 1.16
C LEU A 76 -5.44 2.76 1.35
N ALA A 77 -4.52 2.82 0.39
CA ALA A 77 -3.45 3.82 0.33
C ALA A 77 -3.86 4.95 -0.61
N VAL A 78 -4.57 5.93 -0.09
CA VAL A 78 -4.97 7.15 -0.81
C VAL A 78 -4.19 8.35 -0.30
N ASP A 79 -4.22 9.45 -1.06
CA ASP A 79 -3.59 10.69 -0.64
C ASP A 79 -4.36 11.34 0.52
N CYS A 80 -3.63 12.07 1.37
CA CYS A 80 -4.21 12.80 2.50
C CYS A 80 -4.79 14.13 2.03
N ASP A 81 -5.84 14.06 1.20
CA ASP A 81 -6.63 15.19 0.72
C ASP A 81 -8.12 14.98 1.02
N ASP A 82 -8.94 15.98 0.73
CA ASP A 82 -10.38 15.90 0.99
C ASP A 82 -11.06 14.78 0.20
N SER A 83 -10.59 14.54 -1.03
CA SER A 83 -11.13 13.48 -1.91
C SER A 83 -10.79 12.09 -1.39
N GLY A 84 -9.56 11.87 -0.94
CA GLY A 84 -9.10 10.62 -0.33
C GLY A 84 -9.84 10.32 0.97
N LYS A 85 -10.01 11.34 1.83
CA LYS A 85 -10.76 11.22 3.09
C LYS A 85 -12.23 10.89 2.84
N GLU A 86 -12.89 11.65 1.95
CA GLU A 86 -14.30 11.40 1.60
C GLU A 86 -14.51 10.01 1.00
N PHE A 87 -13.58 9.54 0.18
CA PHE A 87 -13.64 8.20 -0.39
C PHE A 87 -13.49 7.12 0.68
N SER A 88 -12.52 7.29 1.58
CA SER A 88 -12.28 6.38 2.70
C SER A 88 -13.49 6.26 3.61
N ASP A 89 -14.10 7.40 3.95
CA ASP A 89 -15.31 7.45 4.76
C ASP A 89 -16.48 6.71 4.08
N LYS A 90 -16.70 6.98 2.79
CA LYS A 90 -17.76 6.33 2.01
C LYS A 90 -17.53 4.83 1.87
N LEU A 91 -16.28 4.39 1.76
CA LEU A 91 -15.95 2.97 1.66
C LEU A 91 -16.17 2.27 3.01
N SER A 92 -15.70 2.85 4.10
CA SER A 92 -15.90 2.36 5.47
C SER A 92 -17.39 2.29 5.84
N GLN A 93 -18.17 3.33 5.53
CA GLN A 93 -19.62 3.37 5.75
C GLN A 93 -20.37 2.30 4.94
N SER A 94 -19.84 1.88 3.80
CA SER A 94 -20.43 0.79 3.02
C SER A 94 -20.11 -0.61 3.58
N GLY A 95 -19.39 -0.66 4.72
CA GLY A 95 -19.11 -1.89 5.46
C GLY A 95 -17.97 -2.72 4.89
N PHE A 96 -17.11 -2.13 4.04
CA PHE A 96 -15.87 -2.78 3.67
C PHE A 96 -14.90 -2.84 4.85
N PRO A 97 -14.30 -3.99 5.14
CA PRO A 97 -13.20 -4.08 6.09
C PRO A 97 -11.93 -3.52 5.41
N VAL A 98 -11.66 -2.26 5.65
CA VAL A 98 -10.54 -1.54 5.04
C VAL A 98 -9.60 -1.04 6.11
N LEU A 99 -8.34 -1.39 6.01
CA LEU A 99 -7.28 -0.68 6.71
C LEU A 99 -6.95 0.58 5.91
N LEU A 100 -6.93 1.71 6.58
CA LEU A 100 -6.60 2.98 5.98
C LEU A 100 -5.13 3.29 6.27
N ASP A 101 -4.37 3.52 5.21
CA ASP A 101 -3.00 3.96 5.26
C ASP A 101 -2.89 5.29 4.51
N LEU A 102 -2.61 6.35 5.24
CA LEU A 102 -2.51 7.72 4.71
C LEU A 102 -1.10 8.26 4.92
N PRO A 103 -0.61 9.11 4.02
CA PRO A 103 0.63 9.83 4.25
C PRO A 103 0.55 10.64 5.55
N ASP A 104 1.55 10.50 6.41
CA ASP A 104 1.62 11.28 7.64
C ASP A 104 1.66 12.79 7.36
N ASN A 105 0.83 13.53 8.06
CA ASN A 105 0.71 14.99 7.88
C ASN A 105 1.48 15.79 8.94
N GLU A 106 2.66 15.30 9.33
CA GLU A 106 3.51 15.96 10.36
C GLU A 106 4.00 17.34 9.93
N SER A 107 4.06 17.59 8.62
CA SER A 107 4.56 18.86 8.09
C SER A 107 3.55 20.02 8.14
N GLY A 108 2.31 19.80 8.64
CA GLY A 108 1.26 20.83 8.72
C GLY A 108 0.74 21.30 7.35
N LYS A 109 1.03 20.58 6.28
CA LYS A 109 0.43 20.82 4.96
C LYS A 109 -1.02 20.34 4.98
N GLU A 110 -1.93 21.08 4.33
CA GLU A 110 -3.34 20.70 4.23
C GLU A 110 -3.55 19.40 3.42
N THR A 111 -2.65 19.16 2.47
CA THR A 111 -2.67 17.96 1.61
C THR A 111 -1.27 17.37 1.50
N ARG A 112 -1.17 16.05 1.49
CA ARG A 112 0.08 15.31 1.27
C ARG A 112 -0.21 14.07 0.45
N ASP A 113 0.62 13.80 -0.55
CA ASP A 113 0.56 12.59 -1.35
C ASP A 113 1.73 11.63 -1.06
N TRP A 114 1.60 10.39 -1.49
CA TRP A 114 2.65 9.37 -1.32
C TRP A 114 3.94 9.69 -2.08
N ASN A 115 3.87 10.51 -3.10
CA ASN A 115 5.03 10.94 -3.86
C ASN A 115 5.85 12.02 -3.10
N ASP A 116 5.18 12.86 -2.32
CA ASP A 116 5.84 13.80 -1.42
C ASP A 116 6.64 13.04 -0.35
N VAL A 117 6.02 12.04 0.28
CA VAL A 117 6.70 11.16 1.27
C VAL A 117 7.92 10.48 0.66
N LEU A 118 7.78 9.94 -0.55
CA LEU A 118 8.88 9.27 -1.24
C LEU A 118 10.05 10.24 -1.55
N ARG A 119 9.73 11.47 -1.96
CA ARG A 119 10.75 12.50 -2.25
C ARG A 119 11.50 12.90 -0.99
N GLU A 120 10.80 13.12 0.11
CA GLU A 120 11.38 13.46 1.39
C GLU A 120 12.32 12.35 1.88
N ASN A 121 11.89 11.09 1.85
CA ASN A 121 12.73 9.96 2.24
C ASN A 121 13.99 9.81 1.37
N LYS A 122 13.89 10.05 0.06
CA LYS A 122 15.05 10.03 -0.83
C LYS A 122 16.03 11.16 -0.52
N SER A 123 15.54 12.36 -0.19
CA SER A 123 16.35 13.49 0.20
C SER A 123 17.10 13.22 1.50
N ASP A 124 16.41 12.69 2.51
CA ASP A 124 17.02 12.37 3.81
C ASP A 124 18.09 11.28 3.70
N LEU A 125 17.84 10.24 2.90
CA LEU A 125 18.83 9.21 2.60
C LEU A 125 20.06 9.78 1.90
N GLN A 126 19.89 10.71 0.98
CA GLN A 126 21.00 11.36 0.30
C GLN A 126 21.84 12.19 1.26
N LEU A 127 21.22 12.98 2.12
CA LEU A 127 21.89 13.76 3.16
C LEU A 127 22.65 12.87 4.15
N MET A 128 22.06 11.75 4.57
CA MET A 128 22.73 10.77 5.41
C MET A 128 23.96 10.14 4.75
N LEU A 129 23.86 9.81 3.45
CA LEU A 129 24.96 9.26 2.67
C LEU A 129 26.10 10.27 2.49
N GLU A 130 25.79 11.53 2.27
CA GLU A 130 26.79 12.61 2.16
C GLU A 130 27.50 12.83 3.50
N SER A 131 26.76 12.92 4.59
CA SER A 131 27.32 13.03 5.95
C SER A 131 28.20 11.83 6.32
N ALA A 132 27.78 10.62 5.96
CA ALA A 132 28.59 9.42 6.17
C ALA A 132 29.89 9.43 5.35
N LYS A 133 29.87 9.90 4.11
CA LYS A 133 31.06 10.06 3.29
C LYS A 133 32.04 11.08 3.87
N GLU A 134 31.55 12.19 4.40
CA GLU A 134 32.39 13.21 5.08
C GLU A 134 33.01 12.61 6.34
N THR A 135 32.28 11.83 7.10
CA THR A 135 32.75 11.25 8.37
C THR A 135 33.71 10.09 8.16
N PHE A 136 33.49 9.22 7.18
CA PHE A 136 34.28 8.00 6.96
C PHE A 136 35.22 8.07 5.75
N GLY A 137 35.01 9.02 4.84
CA GLY A 137 35.79 9.17 3.60
C GLY A 137 37.25 9.59 3.81
N ASN A 138 37.63 10.04 5.01
CA ASN A 138 38.98 10.48 5.36
C ASN A 138 39.80 9.43 6.15
N GLN A 139 39.36 8.21 6.27
CA GLN A 139 40.19 7.16 6.86
C GLN A 139 41.09 6.54 5.80
N PRO A 140 42.46 6.64 5.95
CA PRO A 140 43.38 5.96 5.03
C PRO A 140 43.16 4.44 5.17
N VAL A 141 42.93 3.79 4.06
CA VAL A 141 42.88 2.32 3.96
C VAL A 141 44.22 1.81 4.52
N ARG A 142 44.22 1.23 5.71
CA ARG A 142 45.39 0.49 6.22
C ARG A 142 45.55 -0.73 5.31
N GLN A 143 46.51 -0.65 4.40
CA GLN A 143 47.02 -1.83 3.69
C GLN A 143 47.74 -2.72 4.73
N THR A 144 47.06 -3.75 5.18
CA THR A 144 47.69 -4.87 5.85
C THR A 144 48.34 -5.74 4.77
N SER A 145 49.56 -5.33 4.36
CA SER A 145 50.46 -6.24 3.67
C SER A 145 51.00 -7.22 4.72
N GLN A 146 50.33 -8.35 4.89
CA GLN A 146 50.99 -9.50 5.53
C GLN A 146 51.72 -10.26 4.42
N CYS A 147 53.03 -10.06 4.39
CA CYS A 147 53.98 -11.00 3.80
C CYS A 147 53.80 -12.34 4.50
N LEU A 148 53.37 -13.38 3.78
CA LEU A 148 53.66 -14.75 4.08
C LEU A 148 54.92 -15.12 3.31
N GLU A 149 56.07 -15.02 4.01
CA GLU A 149 57.24 -15.82 3.70
C GLU A 149 57.07 -17.20 4.33
N LEU A 150 57.03 -18.25 3.51
CA LEU A 150 57.76 -19.53 3.59
C LEU A 150 57.15 -20.48 2.56
#